data_006d9326511077dd209125b5eed806a1
#
_entry.id   006d9326511077dd209125b5eed806a1
#
_cell.length_a   1.000
_cell.length_b   1.000
_cell.length_c   1.000
_cell.angle_alpha   90.00
_cell.angle_beta   90.00
_cell.angle_gamma   90.00
#
_symmetry.space_group_name_H-M   'P 1'
#
loop_
_entity.id
_entity.type
_entity.pdbx_description
1 polymer ?
#
loop_
_entity_poly.entity_id
_entity_poly.type
_entity_poly.pdbx_seq_one_letter_code
_entity_poly.pdbx_strand_id
1 'polypeptide(L)'
;MRSGVKAGNGLLLSFMADWPGAAGGLRRLYLAIYESIFMTAVAQDVLPIFLLILFGWALVRLKILAAEIGDGLGDFVFKVAVPLLLLRTIANADFHGASPFRLWIAYFSGVLVAWVVGHLVATRVFKRDQRLGVLAGVSSAFANNVFIGLPLVERTVGPEGIVAMSILLAIHLPLMMIAGVLAMERAEQKSGGRKAESIAAVLRQVGMNLIRNPLIIGLAAGILLQIAGTPVPALIDGVVAQVAGMAAPAALISLGMTLNKYGLAGNVKIAGSISMLKLVLMPGVVWIASTLLGLSPQWTAALVLTSSVPTGINAWLIASRFGVGQGLAASVITLSTAAGVVTVSLWALLLL
;
A
#
# COMPACT_ATOMS: atom_id res chain seq x y z
N MET A 1 -3.42 -22.69 12.13
CA MET A 1 -3.32 -23.87 11.25
C MET A 1 -2.27 -23.75 10.13
N ARG A 2 -1.94 -22.54 9.61
CA ARG A 2 -0.96 -22.36 8.50
C ARG A 2 0.52 -22.56 8.90
N SER A 3 0.93 -22.29 10.15
CA SER A 3 2.32 -22.51 10.61
C SER A 3 2.72 -23.98 10.68
N GLY A 4 1.77 -24.88 10.94
CA GLY A 4 2.01 -26.33 10.97
C GLY A 4 2.25 -26.94 9.58
N VAL A 5 1.71 -26.34 8.53
CA VAL A 5 1.85 -26.85 7.15
C VAL A 5 3.27 -26.57 6.60
N LYS A 6 3.86 -25.39 6.91
CA LYS A 6 5.22 -25.07 6.44
C LYS A 6 6.31 -25.92 7.12
N ALA A 7 6.19 -26.19 8.42
CA ALA A 7 7.15 -27.04 9.15
C ALA A 7 7.05 -28.52 8.72
N GLY A 8 5.84 -29.02 8.45
CA GLY A 8 5.62 -30.38 7.92
C GLY A 8 6.15 -30.57 6.50
N ASN A 9 6.05 -29.53 5.67
CA ASN A 9 6.45 -29.61 4.25
C ASN A 9 7.98 -29.59 4.05
N GLY A 10 8.72 -28.88 4.91
CA GLY A 10 10.20 -28.91 4.88
C GLY A 10 10.75 -30.30 5.21
N LEU A 11 10.15 -30.98 6.14
CA LEU A 11 10.49 -32.37 6.54
C LEU A 11 10.12 -33.38 5.46
N LEU A 12 8.95 -33.24 4.82
CA LEU A 12 8.52 -34.09 3.72
C LEU A 12 9.37 -33.90 2.45
N LEU A 13 9.76 -32.66 2.12
CA LEU A 13 10.65 -32.37 1.00
C LEU A 13 12.06 -32.93 1.22
N SER A 14 12.62 -32.83 2.45
CA SER A 14 13.91 -33.45 2.76
C SER A 14 13.84 -34.98 2.71
N PHE A 15 12.74 -35.57 3.23
CA PHE A 15 12.52 -37.01 3.20
C PHE A 15 12.35 -37.56 1.77
N MET A 16 11.69 -36.79 0.87
CA MET A 16 11.51 -37.18 -0.54
C MET A 16 12.74 -36.89 -1.42
N ALA A 17 13.60 -35.94 -1.03
CA ALA A 17 14.88 -35.66 -1.71
C ALA A 17 15.87 -36.81 -1.51
N ASP A 18 15.82 -37.48 -0.36
CA ASP A 18 16.73 -38.57 0.04
C ASP A 18 16.22 -39.98 -0.34
N TRP A 19 15.08 -40.12 -1.03
CA TRP A 19 14.53 -41.41 -1.44
C TRP A 19 15.02 -41.83 -2.83
N PRO A 20 15.93 -42.80 -2.94
CA PRO A 20 16.57 -43.20 -4.19
C PRO A 20 15.63 -43.84 -5.24
N GLY A 21 14.38 -44.13 -4.87
CA GLY A 21 13.42 -44.85 -5.72
C GLY A 21 12.19 -44.04 -6.15
N ALA A 22 12.09 -42.75 -5.78
CA ALA A 22 10.97 -41.95 -6.24
C ALA A 22 11.14 -41.58 -7.70
N ALA A 23 10.54 -42.43 -8.56
CA ALA A 23 10.45 -42.18 -9.98
C ALA A 23 10.06 -40.72 -10.25
N GLY A 24 10.78 -40.01 -11.14
CA GLY A 24 10.63 -38.58 -11.42
C GLY A 24 9.18 -38.11 -11.67
N GLY A 25 8.25 -39.03 -11.89
CA GLY A 25 6.81 -38.79 -12.01
C GLY A 25 6.12 -38.39 -10.70
N LEU A 26 6.40 -39.06 -9.59
CA LEU A 26 5.77 -38.73 -8.29
C LEU A 26 6.26 -37.38 -7.76
N ARG A 27 7.53 -37.07 -7.94
CA ARG A 27 8.10 -35.74 -7.58
C ARG A 27 7.47 -34.63 -8.44
N ARG A 28 7.32 -34.85 -9.74
CA ARG A 28 6.65 -33.88 -10.63
C ARG A 28 5.18 -33.70 -10.28
N LEU A 29 4.47 -34.77 -9.95
CA LEU A 29 3.07 -34.71 -9.51
C LEU A 29 2.92 -33.96 -8.21
N TYR A 30 3.78 -34.24 -7.22
CA TYR A 30 3.79 -33.52 -5.94
C TYR A 30 4.07 -32.01 -6.13
N LEU A 31 5.08 -31.65 -6.91
CA LEU A 31 5.39 -30.26 -7.22
C LEU A 31 4.24 -29.58 -7.95
N ALA A 32 3.63 -30.22 -8.93
CA ALA A 32 2.47 -29.68 -9.66
C ALA A 32 1.24 -29.48 -8.76
N ILE A 33 0.98 -30.43 -7.85
CA ILE A 33 -0.11 -30.30 -6.87
C ILE A 33 0.21 -29.17 -5.87
N TYR A 34 1.44 -29.12 -5.36
CA TYR A 34 1.88 -28.06 -4.45
C TYR A 34 1.79 -26.67 -5.09
N GLU A 35 2.30 -26.50 -6.31
CA GLU A 35 2.18 -25.27 -7.08
C GLU A 35 0.72 -24.90 -7.35
N SER A 36 -0.12 -25.87 -7.71
CA SER A 36 -1.55 -25.63 -7.93
C SER A 36 -2.27 -25.18 -6.64
N ILE A 37 -2.02 -25.83 -5.49
CA ILE A 37 -2.61 -25.45 -4.20
C ILE A 37 -2.11 -24.07 -3.78
N PHE A 38 -0.81 -23.80 -3.94
CA PHE A 38 -0.19 -22.54 -3.57
C PHE A 38 -0.69 -21.38 -4.45
N MET A 39 -0.73 -21.57 -5.78
CA MET A 39 -1.30 -20.60 -6.71
C MET A 39 -2.78 -20.33 -6.40
N THR A 40 -3.54 -21.37 -6.04
CA THR A 40 -4.95 -21.21 -5.66
C THR A 40 -5.10 -20.41 -4.37
N ALA A 41 -4.25 -20.65 -3.36
CA ALA A 41 -4.29 -19.92 -2.09
C ALA A 41 -3.98 -18.42 -2.28
N VAL A 42 -2.92 -18.07 -3.04
CA VAL A 42 -2.60 -16.66 -3.33
C VAL A 42 -3.69 -16.00 -4.17
N ALA A 43 -4.25 -16.72 -5.15
CA ALA A 43 -5.37 -16.22 -5.95
C ALA A 43 -6.60 -15.94 -5.07
N GLN A 44 -6.91 -16.80 -4.11
CA GLN A 44 -8.01 -16.61 -3.16
C GLN A 44 -7.80 -15.41 -2.23
N ASP A 45 -6.57 -15.04 -1.91
CA ASP A 45 -6.28 -13.91 -1.05
C ASP A 45 -6.21 -12.59 -1.84
N VAL A 46 -5.68 -12.58 -3.06
CA VAL A 46 -5.45 -11.34 -3.84
C VAL A 46 -6.63 -11.01 -4.77
N LEU A 47 -7.19 -12.00 -5.49
CA LEU A 47 -8.26 -11.73 -6.46
C LEU A 47 -9.49 -11.02 -5.87
N PRO A 48 -10.01 -11.38 -4.67
CA PRO A 48 -11.15 -10.69 -4.09
C PRO A 48 -10.92 -9.20 -3.88
N ILE A 49 -9.68 -8.77 -3.65
CA ILE A 49 -9.32 -7.35 -3.50
C ILE A 49 -9.64 -6.61 -4.80
N PHE A 50 -9.14 -7.12 -5.91
CA PHE A 50 -9.36 -6.50 -7.21
C PHE A 50 -10.79 -6.69 -7.73
N LEU A 51 -11.46 -7.78 -7.37
CA LEU A 51 -12.88 -7.99 -7.67
C LEU A 51 -13.77 -6.98 -6.93
N LEU A 52 -13.47 -6.64 -5.68
CA LEU A 52 -14.19 -5.60 -4.94
C LEU A 52 -13.95 -4.21 -5.55
N ILE A 53 -12.73 -3.93 -6.02
CA ILE A 53 -12.44 -2.69 -6.77
C ILE A 53 -13.25 -2.66 -8.07
N LEU A 54 -13.25 -3.75 -8.83
CA LEU A 54 -14.02 -3.87 -10.07
C LEU A 54 -15.52 -3.74 -9.82
N PHE A 55 -16.01 -4.35 -8.75
CA PHE A 55 -17.42 -4.23 -8.32
C PHE A 55 -17.79 -2.76 -8.03
N GLY A 56 -16.98 -2.05 -7.24
CA GLY A 56 -17.19 -0.62 -6.97
C GLY A 56 -17.17 0.22 -8.25
N TRP A 57 -16.24 -0.05 -9.16
CA TRP A 57 -16.19 0.61 -10.47
C TRP A 57 -17.44 0.34 -11.31
N ALA A 58 -17.91 -0.91 -11.32
CA ALA A 58 -19.10 -1.30 -12.07
C ALA A 58 -20.39 -0.63 -11.54
N LEU A 59 -20.53 -0.48 -10.21
CA LEU A 59 -21.70 0.19 -9.61
C LEU A 59 -21.91 1.60 -10.16
N VAL A 60 -20.83 2.36 -10.34
CA VAL A 60 -20.89 3.71 -10.92
C VAL A 60 -21.02 3.64 -12.44
N ARG A 61 -20.27 2.76 -13.09
CA ARG A 61 -20.28 2.65 -14.56
C ARG A 61 -21.64 2.23 -15.12
N LEU A 62 -22.33 1.35 -14.39
CA LEU A 62 -23.69 0.90 -14.72
C LEU A 62 -24.77 1.85 -14.19
N LYS A 63 -24.39 3.00 -13.57
CA LYS A 63 -25.29 4.00 -13.01
C LYS A 63 -26.22 3.46 -11.91
N ILE A 64 -25.82 2.40 -11.21
CA ILE A 64 -26.54 1.85 -10.04
C ILE A 64 -26.38 2.80 -8.86
N LEU A 65 -25.17 3.35 -8.66
CA LEU A 65 -24.86 4.33 -7.63
C LEU A 65 -24.18 5.55 -8.24
N ALA A 66 -24.36 6.71 -7.63
CA ALA A 66 -23.68 7.94 -8.00
C ALA A 66 -22.20 7.91 -7.53
N ALA A 67 -21.31 8.57 -8.28
CA ALA A 67 -19.88 8.58 -7.98
C ALA A 67 -19.53 9.23 -6.63
N GLU A 68 -20.36 10.16 -6.16
CA GLU A 68 -20.23 10.89 -4.90
C GLU A 68 -20.35 9.96 -3.67
N ILE A 69 -21.10 8.86 -3.80
CA ILE A 69 -21.23 7.83 -2.76
C ILE A 69 -19.86 7.20 -2.50
N GLY A 70 -19.03 7.03 -3.53
CA GLY A 70 -17.66 6.54 -3.40
C GLY A 70 -16.79 7.44 -2.52
N ASP A 71 -16.94 8.78 -2.63
CA ASP A 71 -16.21 9.72 -1.78
C ASP A 71 -16.68 9.64 -0.32
N GLY A 72 -17.99 9.60 -0.09
CA GLY A 72 -18.55 9.46 1.26
C GLY A 72 -18.14 8.15 1.92
N LEU A 73 -18.12 7.04 1.16
CA LEU A 73 -17.64 5.76 1.64
C LEU A 73 -16.13 5.80 1.96
N GLY A 74 -15.34 6.45 1.13
CA GLY A 74 -13.91 6.67 1.37
C GLY A 74 -13.66 7.53 2.62
N ASP A 75 -14.45 8.55 2.82
CA ASP A 75 -14.42 9.39 4.02
C ASP A 75 -14.74 8.58 5.29
N PHE A 76 -15.77 7.75 5.25
CA PHE A 76 -16.10 6.84 6.36
C PHE A 76 -14.95 5.89 6.66
N VAL A 77 -14.36 5.28 5.64
CA VAL A 77 -13.22 4.37 5.79
C VAL A 77 -12.05 5.10 6.46
N PHE A 78 -11.66 6.25 5.93
CA PHE A 78 -10.47 6.97 6.40
C PHE A 78 -10.66 7.62 7.78
N LYS A 79 -11.88 8.13 8.06
CA LYS A 79 -12.17 8.88 9.29
C LYS A 79 -12.68 8.01 10.44
N VAL A 80 -13.21 6.81 10.16
CA VAL A 80 -13.88 5.97 11.16
C VAL A 80 -13.35 4.53 11.15
N ALA A 81 -13.55 3.78 10.05
CA ALA A 81 -13.32 2.34 10.05
C ALA A 81 -11.83 1.96 10.23
N VAL A 82 -10.92 2.59 9.47
CA VAL A 82 -9.47 2.33 9.60
C VAL A 82 -8.91 2.81 10.94
N PRO A 83 -9.22 4.00 11.46
CA PRO A 83 -8.81 4.39 12.81
C PRO A 83 -9.22 3.38 13.89
N LEU A 84 -10.44 2.85 13.84
CA LEU A 84 -10.90 1.81 14.79
C LEU A 84 -10.19 0.48 14.57
N LEU A 85 -9.89 0.10 13.33
CA LEU A 85 -9.07 -1.07 13.02
C LEU A 85 -7.66 -0.93 13.63
N LEU A 86 -7.00 0.22 13.42
CA LEU A 86 -5.67 0.49 13.96
C LEU A 86 -5.69 0.53 15.49
N LEU A 87 -6.67 1.20 16.10
CA LEU A 87 -6.85 1.23 17.54
C LEU A 87 -6.91 -0.19 18.11
N ARG A 88 -7.83 -1.03 17.58
CA ARG A 88 -8.05 -2.40 18.05
C ARG A 88 -6.82 -3.28 17.85
N THR A 89 -6.15 -3.16 16.70
CA THR A 89 -4.95 -3.94 16.40
C THR A 89 -3.81 -3.57 17.33
N ILE A 90 -3.55 -2.27 17.53
CA ILE A 90 -2.44 -1.80 18.35
C ILE A 90 -2.69 -2.06 19.84
N ALA A 91 -3.94 -1.90 20.32
CA ALA A 91 -4.29 -2.22 21.70
C ALA A 91 -3.99 -3.69 22.09
N ASN A 92 -4.02 -4.61 21.11
CA ASN A 92 -3.76 -6.03 21.30
C ASN A 92 -2.42 -6.51 20.68
N ALA A 93 -1.57 -5.59 20.21
CA ALA A 93 -0.34 -5.94 19.51
C ALA A 93 0.77 -6.36 20.47
N ASP A 94 1.56 -7.34 20.04
CA ASP A 94 2.85 -7.67 20.66
C ASP A 94 3.98 -7.02 19.86
N PHE A 95 4.71 -6.10 20.49
CA PHE A 95 5.83 -5.38 19.88
C PHE A 95 7.20 -5.97 20.22
N HIS A 96 7.29 -7.15 20.84
CA HIS A 96 8.55 -7.76 21.24
C HIS A 96 9.49 -7.93 20.03
N GLY A 97 10.65 -7.29 20.10
CA GLY A 97 11.67 -7.35 19.03
C GLY A 97 11.40 -6.44 17.82
N ALA A 98 10.32 -5.68 17.83
CA ALA A 98 9.99 -4.75 16.75
C ALA A 98 10.98 -3.58 16.69
N SER A 99 11.51 -3.29 15.49
CA SER A 99 12.34 -2.11 15.25
C SER A 99 11.67 -1.18 14.23
N PRO A 100 10.89 -0.18 14.66
CA PRO A 100 10.24 0.77 13.75
C PRO A 100 11.23 1.46 12.80
N PHE A 101 12.44 1.78 13.27
CA PHE A 101 13.45 2.43 12.45
C PHE A 101 13.91 1.58 11.27
N ARG A 102 14.17 0.28 11.48
CA ARG A 102 14.54 -0.63 10.39
C ARG A 102 13.42 -0.77 9.37
N LEU A 103 12.18 -0.84 9.84
CA LEU A 103 10.99 -0.88 8.99
C LEU A 103 10.88 0.38 8.13
N TRP A 104 11.02 1.56 8.73
CA TRP A 104 10.96 2.82 8.01
C TRP A 104 12.11 2.97 7.01
N ILE A 105 13.33 2.64 7.39
CA ILE A 105 14.49 2.68 6.48
C ILE A 105 14.26 1.75 5.28
N ALA A 106 13.78 0.51 5.51
CA ALA A 106 13.49 -0.43 4.43
C ALA A 106 12.45 0.11 3.45
N TYR A 107 11.33 0.61 3.96
CA TYR A 107 10.26 1.12 3.10
C TYR A 107 10.66 2.40 2.36
N PHE A 108 11.20 3.39 3.08
CA PHE A 108 11.54 4.68 2.49
C PHE A 108 12.78 4.65 1.58
N SER A 109 13.63 3.63 1.66
CA SER A 109 14.65 3.39 0.64
C SER A 109 14.02 3.07 -0.71
N GLY A 110 12.99 2.24 -0.75
CA GLY A 110 12.21 1.96 -1.96
C GLY A 110 11.50 3.20 -2.50
N VAL A 111 10.90 3.98 -1.60
CA VAL A 111 10.28 5.28 -1.93
C VAL A 111 11.30 6.20 -2.59
N LEU A 112 12.47 6.39 -1.97
CA LEU A 112 13.51 7.29 -2.48
C LEU A 112 14.00 6.87 -3.87
N VAL A 113 14.33 5.60 -4.04
CA VAL A 113 14.81 5.08 -5.33
C VAL A 113 13.74 5.22 -6.40
N ALA A 114 12.50 4.79 -6.14
CA ALA A 114 11.42 4.91 -7.10
C ALA A 114 11.13 6.37 -7.46
N TRP A 115 11.14 7.28 -6.48
CA TRP A 115 10.94 8.70 -6.70
C TRP A 115 12.02 9.30 -7.60
N VAL A 116 13.29 9.08 -7.26
CA VAL A 116 14.42 9.60 -8.04
C VAL A 116 14.40 9.06 -9.47
N VAL A 117 14.22 7.76 -9.62
CA VAL A 117 14.16 7.13 -10.95
C VAL A 117 12.95 7.64 -11.75
N GLY A 118 11.76 7.74 -11.14
CA GLY A 118 10.56 8.28 -11.78
C GLY A 118 10.74 9.73 -12.24
N HIS A 119 11.36 10.57 -11.41
CA HIS A 119 11.73 11.94 -11.77
C HIS A 119 12.70 11.98 -12.96
N LEU A 120 13.75 11.16 -12.93
CA LEU A 120 14.75 11.10 -14.00
C LEU A 120 14.16 10.54 -15.31
N VAL A 121 13.33 9.54 -15.24
CA VAL A 121 12.61 9.00 -16.42
C VAL A 121 11.75 10.09 -17.05
N ALA A 122 10.96 10.81 -16.29
CA ALA A 122 10.15 11.90 -16.82
C ALA A 122 10.97 13.01 -17.43
N THR A 123 12.03 13.46 -16.76
CA THR A 123 12.81 14.64 -17.20
C THR A 123 13.85 14.32 -18.28
N ARG A 124 14.58 13.20 -18.15
CA ARG A 124 15.66 12.86 -19.07
C ARG A 124 15.21 12.01 -20.26
N VAL A 125 14.33 11.02 -20.03
CA VAL A 125 13.87 10.14 -21.12
C VAL A 125 12.71 10.78 -21.88
N PHE A 126 11.68 11.25 -21.16
CA PHE A 126 10.50 11.87 -21.78
C PHE A 126 10.61 13.39 -21.97
N LYS A 127 11.75 14.01 -21.59
CA LYS A 127 12.04 15.44 -21.76
C LYS A 127 10.96 16.37 -21.20
N ARG A 128 10.36 16.00 -20.07
CA ARG A 128 9.36 16.82 -19.38
C ARG A 128 10.01 17.84 -18.45
N ASP A 129 9.25 18.89 -18.12
CA ASP A 129 9.70 19.90 -17.17
C ASP A 129 9.89 19.36 -15.75
N GLN A 130 10.53 20.15 -14.88
CA GLN A 130 10.86 19.72 -13.52
C GLN A 130 9.61 19.45 -12.66
N ARG A 131 8.51 20.17 -12.87
CA ARG A 131 7.27 20.00 -12.12
C ARG A 131 6.62 18.66 -12.46
N LEU A 132 6.54 18.34 -13.77
CA LEU A 132 6.05 17.03 -14.19
C LEU A 132 6.99 15.91 -13.76
N GLY A 133 8.31 16.16 -13.70
CA GLY A 133 9.31 15.26 -13.14
C GLY A 133 9.05 14.93 -11.68
N VAL A 134 8.80 15.95 -10.85
CA VAL A 134 8.44 15.74 -9.42
C VAL A 134 7.17 14.91 -9.28
N LEU A 135 6.13 15.24 -10.07
CA LEU A 135 4.88 14.50 -10.03
C LEU A 135 5.04 13.04 -10.46
N ALA A 136 5.86 12.77 -11.47
CA ALA A 136 6.20 11.41 -11.90
C ALA A 136 6.92 10.65 -10.77
N GLY A 137 7.86 11.30 -10.09
CA GLY A 137 8.52 10.76 -8.90
C GLY A 137 7.53 10.43 -7.78
N VAL A 138 6.64 11.38 -7.42
CA VAL A 138 5.57 11.14 -6.45
C VAL A 138 4.71 9.95 -6.87
N SER A 139 4.27 9.91 -8.13
CA SER A 139 3.39 8.85 -8.64
C SER A 139 4.06 7.47 -8.65
N SER A 140 5.38 7.41 -8.81
CA SER A 140 6.13 6.13 -8.75
C SER A 140 6.42 5.64 -7.32
N ALA A 141 6.23 6.50 -6.31
CA ALA A 141 6.61 6.20 -4.93
C ALA A 141 5.46 6.23 -3.92
N PHE A 142 4.35 6.91 -4.21
CA PHE A 142 3.24 7.08 -3.29
C PHE A 142 2.22 5.93 -3.43
N ALA A 143 2.40 4.86 -2.65
CA ALA A 143 1.53 3.69 -2.64
C ALA A 143 0.15 3.98 -2.02
N ASN A 144 -0.88 3.31 -2.51
CA ASN A 144 -2.24 3.34 -1.93
C ASN A 144 -2.33 2.40 -0.70
N ASN A 145 -1.59 2.76 0.34
CA ASN A 145 -1.41 1.92 1.52
C ASN A 145 -2.69 1.70 2.33
N VAL A 146 -3.59 2.69 2.39
CA VAL A 146 -4.81 2.59 3.19
C VAL A 146 -5.89 1.81 2.46
N PHE A 147 -6.18 2.13 1.20
CA PHE A 147 -7.32 1.54 0.49
C PHE A 147 -7.02 0.16 -0.12
N ILE A 148 -5.75 -0.14 -0.47
CA ILE A 148 -5.37 -1.44 -1.02
C ILE A 148 -4.35 -2.14 -0.11
N GLY A 149 -3.32 -1.43 0.35
CA GLY A 149 -2.23 -2.03 1.13
C GLY A 149 -2.70 -2.67 2.42
N LEU A 150 -3.52 -1.95 3.20
CA LEU A 150 -4.04 -2.46 4.46
C LEU A 150 -4.94 -3.70 4.26
N PRO A 151 -5.98 -3.70 3.39
CA PRO A 151 -6.74 -4.89 3.07
C PRO A 151 -5.91 -6.07 2.55
N LEU A 152 -4.91 -5.79 1.71
CA LEU A 152 -4.02 -6.82 1.17
C LEU A 152 -3.22 -7.48 2.29
N VAL A 153 -2.55 -6.69 3.12
CA VAL A 153 -1.71 -7.19 4.21
C VAL A 153 -2.54 -7.89 5.28
N GLU A 154 -3.72 -7.35 5.62
CA GLU A 154 -4.66 -8.00 6.55
C GLU A 154 -5.01 -9.42 6.10
N ARG A 155 -5.30 -9.58 4.82
CA ARG A 155 -5.75 -10.84 4.23
C ARG A 155 -4.61 -11.85 4.04
N THR A 156 -3.42 -11.38 3.66
CA THR A 156 -2.29 -12.24 3.27
C THR A 156 -1.33 -12.53 4.41
N VAL A 157 -1.02 -11.54 5.22
CA VAL A 157 -0.04 -11.64 6.33
C VAL A 157 -0.73 -11.76 7.69
N GLY A 158 -1.92 -11.16 7.83
CA GLY A 158 -2.71 -11.21 9.06
C GLY A 158 -2.28 -10.18 10.11
N PRO A 159 -2.52 -10.48 11.42
CA PRO A 159 -2.34 -9.50 12.50
C PRO A 159 -0.93 -8.89 12.60
N GLU A 160 0.12 -9.69 12.44
CA GLU A 160 1.51 -9.18 12.46
C GLU A 160 1.79 -8.20 11.33
N GLY A 161 1.19 -8.44 10.15
CA GLY A 161 1.26 -7.52 9.01
C GLY A 161 0.55 -6.21 9.30
N ILE A 162 -0.59 -6.24 9.99
CA ILE A 162 -1.32 -5.01 10.36
C ILE A 162 -0.52 -4.19 11.38
N VAL A 163 0.21 -4.83 12.30
CA VAL A 163 1.14 -4.12 13.20
C VAL A 163 2.21 -3.37 12.38
N ALA A 164 2.87 -4.05 11.45
CA ALA A 164 3.87 -3.43 10.58
C ALA A 164 3.26 -2.27 9.76
N MET A 165 2.05 -2.45 9.20
CA MET A 165 1.31 -1.41 8.50
C MET A 165 0.97 -0.21 9.39
N SER A 166 0.58 -0.44 10.63
CA SER A 166 0.26 0.60 11.60
C SER A 166 1.48 1.48 11.88
N ILE A 167 2.64 0.86 12.09
CA ILE A 167 3.93 1.56 12.28
C ILE A 167 4.30 2.36 11.02
N LEU A 168 4.10 1.80 9.84
CA LEU A 168 4.35 2.49 8.58
C LEU A 168 3.41 3.70 8.40
N LEU A 169 2.11 3.50 8.58
CA LEU A 169 1.08 4.53 8.36
C LEU A 169 1.22 5.72 9.31
N ALA A 170 1.80 5.52 10.50
CA ALA A 170 2.07 6.60 11.46
C ALA A 170 2.85 7.77 10.84
N ILE A 171 3.80 7.50 9.93
CA ILE A 171 4.63 8.55 9.33
C ILE A 171 4.51 8.64 7.80
N HIS A 172 3.98 7.61 7.13
CA HIS A 172 3.99 7.53 5.67
C HIS A 172 3.29 8.71 5.01
N LEU A 173 2.01 8.95 5.35
CA LEU A 173 1.23 10.00 4.72
C LEU A 173 1.81 11.41 4.96
N PRO A 174 2.13 11.82 6.21
CA PRO A 174 2.72 13.12 6.44
C PRO A 174 4.07 13.30 5.76
N LEU A 175 4.95 12.31 5.83
CA LEU A 175 6.28 12.41 5.22
C LEU A 175 6.20 12.55 3.70
N MET A 176 5.36 11.75 3.06
CA MET A 176 5.15 11.80 1.61
C MET A 176 4.50 13.11 1.16
N MET A 177 3.53 13.63 1.92
CA MET A 177 2.89 14.91 1.62
C MET A 177 3.86 16.08 1.78
N ILE A 178 4.66 16.10 2.85
CA ILE A 178 5.70 17.13 3.05
C ILE A 178 6.68 17.09 1.88
N ALA A 179 7.26 15.91 1.61
CA ALA A 179 8.26 15.75 0.56
C ALA A 179 7.69 16.14 -0.81
N GLY A 180 6.46 15.71 -1.13
CA GLY A 180 5.80 16.02 -2.40
C GLY A 180 5.53 17.51 -2.59
N VAL A 181 4.95 18.16 -1.58
CA VAL A 181 4.64 19.59 -1.62
C VAL A 181 5.94 20.42 -1.72
N LEU A 182 6.93 20.15 -0.86
CA LEU A 182 8.20 20.90 -0.89
C LEU A 182 8.95 20.72 -2.22
N ALA A 183 8.94 19.50 -2.78
CA ALA A 183 9.56 19.24 -4.08
C ALA A 183 8.85 20.02 -5.22
N MET A 184 7.50 20.06 -5.20
CA MET A 184 6.72 20.80 -6.17
C MET A 184 6.93 22.31 -6.05
N GLU A 185 6.93 22.88 -4.85
CA GLU A 185 7.20 24.30 -4.62
C GLU A 185 8.59 24.69 -5.12
N ARG A 186 9.63 23.86 -4.86
CA ARG A 186 10.98 24.10 -5.39
C ARG A 186 11.03 24.05 -6.91
N ALA A 187 10.28 23.13 -7.53
CA ALA A 187 10.20 23.02 -8.98
C ALA A 187 9.47 24.23 -9.60
N GLU A 188 8.43 24.74 -8.97
CA GLU A 188 7.72 25.96 -9.39
C GLU A 188 8.62 27.20 -9.34
N GLN A 189 9.37 27.37 -8.24
CA GLN A 189 10.31 28.49 -8.12
C GLN A 189 11.37 28.51 -9.24
N LYS A 190 11.94 27.33 -9.55
CA LYS A 190 12.91 27.18 -10.64
C LYS A 190 12.32 27.48 -12.03
N SER A 191 10.99 27.36 -12.17
CA SER A 191 10.26 27.66 -13.41
C SER A 191 9.77 29.12 -13.49
N GLY A 192 10.18 30.01 -12.58
CA GLY A 192 9.76 31.41 -12.54
C GLY A 192 8.37 31.64 -11.94
N GLY A 193 7.83 30.66 -11.21
CA GLY A 193 6.52 30.72 -10.55
C GLY A 193 6.53 31.45 -9.19
N ARG A 194 5.46 31.24 -8.42
CA ARG A 194 5.23 31.84 -7.09
C ARG A 194 6.41 31.64 -6.14
N LYS A 195 6.63 32.60 -5.21
CA LYS A 195 7.51 32.38 -4.05
C LYS A 195 6.98 31.19 -3.24
N ALA A 196 7.88 30.22 -2.91
CA ALA A 196 7.50 29.10 -2.06
C ALA A 196 7.03 29.58 -0.68
N GLU A 197 6.10 28.84 -0.12
CA GLU A 197 5.79 28.95 1.31
C GLU A 197 7.06 28.70 2.13
N SER A 198 7.19 29.35 3.28
CA SER A 198 8.33 29.10 4.15
C SER A 198 8.29 27.65 4.66
N ILE A 199 9.44 27.01 4.77
CA ILE A 199 9.55 25.64 5.32
C ILE A 199 8.84 25.54 6.68
N ALA A 200 8.94 26.59 7.51
CA ALA A 200 8.25 26.66 8.79
C ALA A 200 6.72 26.63 8.64
N ALA A 201 6.16 27.31 7.64
CA ALA A 201 4.71 27.30 7.38
C ALA A 201 4.26 25.90 6.94
N VAL A 202 5.00 25.25 6.03
CA VAL A 202 4.72 23.87 5.59
C VAL A 202 4.79 22.88 6.76
N LEU A 203 5.84 22.93 7.57
CA LEU A 203 5.99 22.07 8.74
C LEU A 203 4.89 22.29 9.78
N ARG A 204 4.51 23.55 10.02
CA ARG A 204 3.40 23.90 10.93
C ARG A 204 2.08 23.32 10.40
N GLN A 205 1.77 23.50 9.11
CA GLN A 205 0.55 22.97 8.50
C GLN A 205 0.51 21.44 8.59
N VAL A 206 1.64 20.78 8.31
CA VAL A 206 1.71 19.31 8.40
C VAL A 206 1.60 18.84 9.84
N GLY A 207 2.28 19.48 10.79
CA GLY A 207 2.15 19.16 12.21
C GLY A 207 0.71 19.26 12.70
N MET A 208 0.00 20.32 12.28
CA MET A 208 -1.42 20.48 12.60
C MET A 208 -2.30 19.40 11.95
N ASN A 209 -2.00 19.05 10.70
CA ASN A 209 -2.72 17.99 10.00
C ASN A 209 -2.45 16.60 10.62
N LEU A 210 -1.24 16.35 11.14
CA LEU A 210 -0.89 15.13 11.88
C LEU A 210 -1.75 14.95 13.13
N ILE A 211 -1.80 15.95 13.97
CA ILE A 211 -2.57 15.91 15.23
C ILE A 211 -4.06 15.68 14.95
N ARG A 212 -4.56 16.17 13.82
CA ARG A 212 -5.96 16.02 13.40
C ARG A 212 -6.21 14.79 12.51
N ASN A 213 -5.15 14.03 12.20
CA ASN A 213 -5.30 12.85 11.32
C ASN A 213 -5.99 11.71 12.07
N PRO A 214 -7.16 11.23 11.59
CA PRO A 214 -7.90 10.16 12.25
C PRO A 214 -7.08 8.87 12.45
N LEU A 215 -6.19 8.55 11.51
CA LEU A 215 -5.31 7.36 11.61
C LEU A 215 -4.35 7.49 12.80
N ILE A 216 -3.75 8.68 12.96
CA ILE A 216 -2.84 8.97 14.09
C ILE A 216 -3.60 8.94 15.42
N ILE A 217 -4.82 9.47 15.44
CA ILE A 217 -5.68 9.46 16.63
C ILE A 217 -6.01 8.00 17.01
N GLY A 218 -6.43 7.18 16.04
CA GLY A 218 -6.71 5.76 16.27
C GLY A 218 -5.50 4.98 16.79
N LEU A 219 -4.33 5.23 16.17
CA LEU A 219 -3.06 4.62 16.57
C LEU A 219 -2.66 5.02 18.00
N ALA A 220 -2.71 6.32 18.31
CA ALA A 220 -2.38 6.84 19.63
C ALA A 220 -3.33 6.30 20.72
N ALA A 221 -4.63 6.23 20.43
CA ALA A 221 -5.61 5.63 21.33
C ALA A 221 -5.33 4.14 21.57
N GLY A 222 -4.95 3.38 20.54
CA GLY A 222 -4.54 1.97 20.68
C GLY A 222 -3.31 1.80 21.57
N ILE A 223 -2.29 2.64 21.39
CA ILE A 223 -1.08 2.65 22.24
C ILE A 223 -1.43 2.99 23.70
N LEU A 224 -2.28 3.98 23.92
CA LEU A 224 -2.71 4.35 25.28
C LEU A 224 -3.46 3.21 25.97
N LEU A 225 -4.37 2.52 25.28
CA LEU A 225 -5.07 1.36 25.82
C LEU A 225 -4.11 0.23 26.16
N GLN A 226 -3.14 -0.04 25.30
CA GLN A 226 -2.12 -1.06 25.53
C GLN A 226 -1.26 -0.76 26.76
N ILE A 227 -0.77 0.50 26.89
CA ILE A 227 0.03 0.91 28.05
C ILE A 227 -0.79 0.87 29.35
N ALA A 228 -2.07 1.25 29.28
CA ALA A 228 -2.97 1.21 30.42
C ALA A 228 -3.28 -0.21 30.90
N GLY A 229 -3.08 -1.22 30.05
CA GLY A 229 -3.36 -2.62 30.36
C GLY A 229 -4.84 -2.90 30.68
N THR A 230 -5.73 -1.95 30.35
CA THR A 230 -7.17 -2.08 30.64
C THR A 230 -7.90 -2.72 29.48
N PRO A 231 -8.57 -3.87 29.69
CA PRO A 231 -9.32 -4.50 28.62
C PRO A 231 -10.52 -3.62 28.22
N VAL A 232 -10.73 -3.47 26.92
CA VAL A 232 -11.96 -2.82 26.42
C VAL A 232 -13.16 -3.70 26.78
N PRO A 233 -14.24 -3.14 27.36
CA PRO A 233 -15.44 -3.93 27.67
C PRO A 233 -15.96 -4.68 26.43
N ALA A 234 -16.33 -5.95 26.60
CA ALA A 234 -16.69 -6.84 25.50
C ALA A 234 -17.78 -6.28 24.57
N LEU A 235 -18.75 -5.54 25.12
CA LEU A 235 -19.79 -4.89 24.32
C LEU A 235 -19.21 -3.83 23.39
N ILE A 236 -18.29 -3.00 23.89
CA ILE A 236 -17.64 -1.92 23.13
C ILE A 236 -16.69 -2.53 22.09
N ASP A 237 -15.87 -3.53 22.48
CA ASP A 237 -14.98 -4.22 21.53
C ASP A 237 -15.77 -4.88 20.41
N GLY A 238 -16.94 -5.47 20.71
CA GLY A 238 -17.83 -6.06 19.71
C GLY A 238 -18.33 -5.06 18.68
N VAL A 239 -18.71 -3.85 19.10
CA VAL A 239 -19.13 -2.77 18.18
C VAL A 239 -17.94 -2.28 17.37
N VAL A 240 -16.81 -2.01 18.03
CA VAL A 240 -15.57 -1.56 17.37
C VAL A 240 -15.10 -2.59 16.33
N ALA A 241 -15.15 -3.89 16.67
CA ALA A 241 -14.78 -4.97 15.77
C ALA A 241 -15.65 -5.01 14.49
N GLN A 242 -16.96 -4.80 14.63
CA GLN A 242 -17.87 -4.77 13.48
C GLN A 242 -17.57 -3.58 12.56
N VAL A 243 -17.38 -2.39 13.12
CA VAL A 243 -17.06 -1.21 12.31
C VAL A 243 -15.66 -1.32 11.68
N ALA A 244 -14.67 -1.78 12.43
CA ALA A 244 -13.33 -2.04 11.93
C ALA A 244 -13.33 -3.09 10.80
N GLY A 245 -14.15 -4.13 10.90
CA GLY A 245 -14.30 -5.15 9.86
C GLY A 245 -14.85 -4.64 8.53
N MET A 246 -15.50 -3.47 8.53
CA MET A 246 -15.95 -2.81 7.29
C MET A 246 -14.80 -2.10 6.56
N ALA A 247 -13.65 -1.86 7.21
CA ALA A 247 -12.56 -1.06 6.65
C ALA A 247 -12.09 -1.60 5.30
N ALA A 248 -11.75 -2.89 5.22
CA ALA A 248 -11.23 -3.50 4.00
C ALA A 248 -12.25 -3.50 2.83
N PRO A 249 -13.45 -4.08 2.96
CA PRO A 249 -14.39 -4.12 1.84
C PRO A 249 -14.87 -2.74 1.43
N ALA A 250 -15.14 -1.84 2.38
CA ALA A 250 -15.59 -0.49 2.06
C ALA A 250 -14.48 0.34 1.36
N ALA A 251 -13.21 0.19 1.79
CA ALA A 251 -12.07 0.85 1.13
C ALA A 251 -11.96 0.45 -0.34
N LEU A 252 -12.03 -0.84 -0.63
CA LEU A 252 -11.88 -1.37 -1.99
C LEU A 252 -13.04 -0.98 -2.90
N ILE A 253 -14.27 -1.04 -2.41
CA ILE A 253 -15.46 -0.60 -3.15
C ILE A 253 -15.38 0.92 -3.42
N SER A 254 -15.08 1.73 -2.38
CA SER A 254 -14.91 3.18 -2.52
C SER A 254 -13.87 3.53 -3.58
N LEU A 255 -12.69 2.88 -3.52
CA LEU A 255 -11.65 3.07 -4.51
C LEU A 255 -12.14 2.75 -5.92
N GLY A 256 -12.83 1.62 -6.11
CA GLY A 256 -13.42 1.24 -7.38
C GLY A 256 -14.38 2.29 -7.91
N MET A 257 -15.29 2.80 -7.07
CA MET A 257 -16.22 3.89 -7.44
C MET A 257 -15.45 5.15 -7.85
N THR A 258 -14.41 5.52 -7.11
CA THR A 258 -13.59 6.71 -7.35
C THR A 258 -12.76 6.60 -8.63
N LEU A 259 -12.36 5.38 -9.06
CA LEU A 259 -11.63 5.17 -10.32
C LEU A 259 -12.41 5.67 -11.56
N ASN A 260 -13.74 5.77 -11.50
CA ASN A 260 -14.52 6.36 -12.58
C ASN A 260 -14.22 7.85 -12.84
N LYS A 261 -13.63 8.55 -11.86
CA LYS A 261 -13.20 9.95 -12.01
C LYS A 261 -11.84 10.07 -12.72
N TYR A 262 -11.06 8.98 -12.74
CA TYR A 262 -9.76 8.93 -13.39
C TYR A 262 -9.92 8.23 -14.74
N GLY A 263 -9.16 8.68 -15.72
CA GLY A 263 -9.16 8.11 -17.05
C GLY A 263 -7.75 8.03 -17.59
N LEU A 264 -7.61 7.48 -18.78
CA LEU A 264 -6.36 7.54 -19.53
C LEU A 264 -6.28 8.91 -20.21
N ALA A 265 -5.59 9.86 -19.57
CA ALA A 265 -5.38 11.20 -20.08
C ALA A 265 -3.88 11.46 -20.25
N GLY A 266 -3.49 12.01 -21.41
CA GLY A 266 -2.10 12.35 -21.69
C GLY A 266 -1.27 11.19 -22.28
N ASN A 267 0.04 11.20 -22.02
CA ASN A 267 0.98 10.26 -22.64
C ASN A 267 1.02 8.93 -21.88
N VAL A 268 0.37 7.91 -22.45
CA VAL A 268 0.28 6.54 -21.90
C VAL A 268 1.68 5.91 -21.73
N LYS A 269 2.66 6.25 -22.56
CA LYS A 269 4.03 5.68 -22.45
C LYS A 269 4.71 6.12 -21.16
N ILE A 270 4.64 7.41 -20.82
CA ILE A 270 5.21 7.87 -19.54
C ILE A 270 4.43 7.30 -18.36
N ALA A 271 3.09 7.27 -18.42
CA ALA A 271 2.28 6.71 -17.36
C ALA A 271 2.57 5.22 -17.13
N GLY A 272 2.72 4.44 -18.21
CA GLY A 272 3.10 3.03 -18.14
C GLY A 272 4.48 2.83 -17.53
N SER A 273 5.48 3.63 -17.94
CA SER A 273 6.83 3.56 -17.35
C SER A 273 6.81 3.85 -15.84
N ILE A 274 6.08 4.88 -15.41
CA ILE A 274 5.94 5.25 -14.00
C ILE A 274 5.19 4.15 -13.22
N SER A 275 4.15 3.56 -13.82
CA SER A 275 3.45 2.42 -13.21
C SER A 275 4.36 1.21 -13.02
N MET A 276 5.23 0.89 -13.97
CA MET A 276 6.21 -0.20 -13.83
C MET A 276 7.22 0.06 -12.71
N LEU A 277 7.72 1.30 -12.59
CA LEU A 277 8.58 1.68 -11.47
C LEU A 277 7.87 1.48 -10.14
N LYS A 278 6.59 1.87 -10.05
CA LYS A 278 5.78 1.70 -8.84
C LYS A 278 5.54 0.25 -8.48
N LEU A 279 5.21 -0.59 -9.45
CA LEU A 279 4.75 -1.96 -9.22
C LEU A 279 5.90 -2.99 -9.13
N VAL A 280 7.09 -2.65 -9.67
CA VAL A 280 8.22 -3.58 -9.75
C VAL A 280 9.46 -3.04 -9.04
N LEU A 281 9.92 -1.83 -9.40
CA LEU A 281 11.16 -1.29 -8.84
C LEU A 281 11.02 -1.01 -7.35
N MET A 282 9.96 -0.30 -6.94
CA MET A 282 9.75 0.08 -5.55
C MET A 282 9.70 -1.15 -4.62
N PRO A 283 8.84 -2.16 -4.84
CA PRO A 283 8.81 -3.35 -3.99
C PRO A 283 10.09 -4.18 -4.05
N GLY A 284 10.77 -4.23 -5.19
CA GLY A 284 12.07 -4.90 -5.30
C GLY A 284 13.14 -4.29 -4.40
N VAL A 285 13.22 -2.96 -4.37
CA VAL A 285 14.14 -2.25 -3.46
C VAL A 285 13.74 -2.44 -2.00
N VAL A 286 12.44 -2.37 -1.68
CA VAL A 286 11.93 -2.62 -0.33
C VAL A 286 12.27 -4.05 0.13
N TRP A 287 12.14 -5.03 -0.75
CA TRP A 287 12.48 -6.42 -0.44
C TRP A 287 13.97 -6.57 -0.10
N ILE A 288 14.85 -6.07 -0.96
CA ILE A 288 16.31 -6.10 -0.73
C ILE A 288 16.64 -5.39 0.60
N ALA A 289 16.11 -4.19 0.82
CA ALA A 289 16.38 -3.43 2.03
C ALA A 289 15.85 -4.12 3.29
N SER A 290 14.65 -4.70 3.24
CA SER A 290 14.06 -5.45 4.36
C SER A 290 14.93 -6.66 4.74
N THR A 291 15.41 -7.40 3.75
CA THR A 291 16.29 -8.55 3.93
C THR A 291 17.64 -8.14 4.52
N LEU A 292 18.27 -7.09 3.98
CA LEU A 292 19.56 -6.58 4.47
C LEU A 292 19.48 -6.03 5.91
N LEU A 293 18.33 -5.45 6.29
CA LEU A 293 18.10 -4.92 7.63
C LEU A 293 17.63 -5.99 8.62
N GLY A 294 17.48 -7.24 8.19
CA GLY A 294 17.08 -8.36 9.04
C GLY A 294 15.68 -8.24 9.61
N LEU A 295 14.72 -7.74 8.83
CA LEU A 295 13.30 -7.75 9.21
C LEU A 295 12.75 -9.18 9.19
N SER A 296 11.77 -9.46 10.06
CA SER A 296 11.08 -10.75 10.05
C SER A 296 10.42 -11.04 8.70
N PRO A 297 10.23 -12.32 8.33
CA PRO A 297 9.54 -12.67 7.10
C PRO A 297 8.16 -12.01 6.96
N GLN A 298 7.38 -11.94 8.05
CA GLN A 298 6.06 -11.34 8.09
C GLN A 298 6.11 -9.82 7.85
N TRP A 299 7.06 -9.13 8.47
CA TRP A 299 7.24 -7.69 8.27
C TRP A 299 7.78 -7.38 6.87
N THR A 300 8.71 -8.21 6.39
CA THR A 300 9.19 -8.11 4.99
C THR A 300 8.05 -8.29 4.01
N ALA A 301 7.23 -9.32 4.17
CA ALA A 301 6.06 -9.55 3.32
C ALA A 301 5.07 -8.37 3.38
N ALA A 302 4.75 -7.86 4.58
CA ALA A 302 3.87 -6.72 4.75
C ALA A 302 4.39 -5.48 4.02
N LEU A 303 5.69 -5.15 4.16
CA LEU A 303 6.29 -3.98 3.51
C LEU A 303 6.37 -4.13 1.99
N VAL A 304 6.77 -5.28 1.49
CA VAL A 304 6.88 -5.51 0.05
C VAL A 304 5.50 -5.51 -0.59
N LEU A 305 4.54 -6.22 -0.02
CA LEU A 305 3.16 -6.24 -0.53
C LEU A 305 2.53 -4.85 -0.51
N THR A 306 2.65 -4.09 0.59
CA THR A 306 2.11 -2.72 0.60
C THR A 306 2.86 -1.77 -0.34
N SER A 307 4.15 -1.99 -0.57
CA SER A 307 4.89 -1.22 -1.57
C SER A 307 4.57 -1.60 -3.01
N SER A 308 4.07 -2.81 -3.26
CA SER A 308 3.67 -3.30 -4.59
C SER A 308 2.27 -2.86 -5.03
N VAL A 309 1.45 -2.31 -4.12
CA VAL A 309 0.10 -1.85 -4.49
C VAL A 309 0.16 -0.65 -5.44
N PRO A 310 -0.91 -0.40 -6.21
CA PRO A 310 -1.01 0.73 -7.13
C PRO A 310 -0.72 2.10 -6.50
N THR A 311 -0.50 3.08 -7.37
CA THR A 311 -0.31 4.48 -6.97
C THR A 311 -1.53 5.00 -6.23
N GLY A 312 -1.30 5.69 -5.11
CA GLY A 312 -2.34 6.28 -4.28
C GLY A 312 -2.93 7.57 -4.88
N ILE A 313 -4.18 7.85 -4.52
CA ILE A 313 -4.93 9.05 -4.91
C ILE A 313 -4.20 10.35 -4.54
N ASN A 314 -3.34 10.32 -3.53
CA ASN A 314 -2.57 11.48 -3.07
C ASN A 314 -1.65 12.05 -4.15
N ALA A 315 -1.20 11.25 -5.12
CA ALA A 315 -0.44 11.75 -6.28
C ALA A 315 -1.31 12.71 -7.12
N TRP A 316 -2.59 12.38 -7.33
CA TRP A 316 -3.53 13.24 -8.02
C TRP A 316 -3.89 14.48 -7.20
N LEU A 317 -4.02 14.36 -5.87
CA LEU A 317 -4.28 15.51 -5.00
C LEU A 317 -3.14 16.54 -5.06
N ILE A 318 -1.90 16.10 -5.07
CA ILE A 318 -0.73 16.98 -5.27
C ILE A 318 -0.81 17.63 -6.66
N ALA A 319 -1.06 16.85 -7.71
CA ALA A 319 -1.22 17.35 -9.07
C ALA A 319 -2.31 18.43 -9.17
N SER A 320 -3.45 18.20 -8.52
CA SER A 320 -4.59 19.13 -8.51
C SER A 320 -4.27 20.42 -7.74
N ARG A 321 -3.59 20.32 -6.60
CA ARG A 321 -3.19 21.50 -5.80
C ARG A 321 -2.29 22.46 -6.60
N PHE A 322 -1.39 21.91 -7.41
CA PHE A 322 -0.45 22.69 -8.20
C PHE A 322 -0.90 22.92 -9.65
N GLY A 323 -2.02 22.36 -10.08
CA GLY A 323 -2.54 22.51 -11.45
C GLY A 323 -1.66 21.85 -12.51
N VAL A 324 -0.76 20.93 -12.15
CA VAL A 324 0.22 20.32 -13.05
C VAL A 324 0.09 18.81 -13.08
N GLY A 325 0.01 18.23 -14.30
CA GLY A 325 0.13 16.79 -14.53
C GLY A 325 -1.01 15.93 -13.99
N GLN A 326 -2.19 16.49 -13.77
CA GLN A 326 -3.38 15.75 -13.33
C GLN A 326 -3.66 14.54 -14.22
N GLY A 327 -3.58 14.71 -15.56
CA GLY A 327 -3.74 13.62 -16.51
C GLY A 327 -2.68 12.51 -16.35
N LEU A 328 -1.42 12.86 -16.03
CA LEU A 328 -0.39 11.87 -15.74
C LEU A 328 -0.73 11.09 -14.47
N ALA A 329 -1.05 11.78 -13.38
CA ALA A 329 -1.40 11.12 -12.11
C ALA A 329 -2.62 10.20 -12.27
N ALA A 330 -3.69 10.67 -12.93
CA ALA A 330 -4.88 9.88 -13.23
C ALA A 330 -4.54 8.62 -14.03
N SER A 331 -3.74 8.77 -15.10
CA SER A 331 -3.34 7.63 -15.94
C SER A 331 -2.45 6.64 -15.18
N VAL A 332 -1.53 7.10 -14.32
CA VAL A 332 -0.70 6.21 -13.50
C VAL A 332 -1.56 5.46 -12.49
N ILE A 333 -2.51 6.12 -11.81
CA ILE A 333 -3.45 5.46 -10.89
C ILE A 333 -4.23 4.36 -11.63
N THR A 334 -4.81 4.67 -12.79
CA THR A 334 -5.60 3.73 -13.57
C THR A 334 -4.76 2.54 -14.06
N LEU A 335 -3.62 2.82 -14.70
CA LEU A 335 -2.74 1.77 -15.27
C LEU A 335 -2.12 0.90 -14.16
N SER A 336 -1.65 1.52 -13.08
CA SER A 336 -1.07 0.75 -11.98
C SER A 336 -2.13 -0.10 -11.26
N THR A 337 -3.39 0.38 -11.17
CA THR A 337 -4.47 -0.44 -10.58
C THR A 337 -4.81 -1.62 -11.48
N ALA A 338 -4.90 -1.43 -12.78
CA ALA A 338 -5.18 -2.52 -13.72
C ALA A 338 -4.02 -3.55 -13.74
N ALA A 339 -2.76 -3.10 -13.86
CA ALA A 339 -1.60 -3.98 -13.87
C ALA A 339 -1.30 -4.60 -12.49
N GLY A 340 -1.74 -3.95 -11.42
CA GLY A 340 -1.58 -4.38 -10.04
C GLY A 340 -2.16 -5.76 -9.76
N VAL A 341 -3.24 -6.14 -10.45
CA VAL A 341 -3.82 -7.50 -10.35
C VAL A 341 -2.75 -8.57 -10.55
N VAL A 342 -1.94 -8.41 -11.60
CA VAL A 342 -0.89 -9.36 -11.94
C VAL A 342 0.34 -9.19 -11.06
N THR A 343 0.84 -7.95 -10.93
CA THR A 343 2.11 -7.69 -10.23
C THR A 343 2.02 -7.96 -8.73
N VAL A 344 0.91 -7.59 -8.07
CA VAL A 344 0.69 -7.90 -6.64
C VAL A 344 0.56 -9.40 -6.43
N SER A 345 -0.14 -10.12 -7.33
CA SER A 345 -0.20 -11.59 -7.27
C SER A 345 1.19 -12.24 -7.39
N LEU A 346 2.04 -11.74 -8.30
CA LEU A 346 3.41 -12.24 -8.44
C LEU A 346 4.25 -11.96 -7.18
N TRP A 347 4.14 -10.76 -6.58
CA TRP A 347 4.83 -10.46 -5.33
C TRP A 347 4.33 -11.33 -4.18
N ALA A 348 3.01 -11.56 -4.09
CA ALA A 348 2.43 -12.44 -3.08
C ALA A 348 2.94 -13.88 -3.24
N LEU A 349 3.04 -14.40 -4.47
CA LEU A 349 3.61 -15.70 -4.78
C LEU A 349 5.07 -15.85 -4.37
N LEU A 350 5.85 -14.77 -4.45
CA LEU A 350 7.28 -14.79 -4.09
C LEU A 350 7.51 -14.73 -2.58
N LEU A 351 6.56 -14.18 -1.81
CA LEU A 351 6.76 -13.84 -0.39
C LEU A 351 6.02 -14.75 0.58
N LEU A 352 4.92 -15.37 0.15
CA LEU A 352 4.03 -16.19 0.98
C LEU A 352 4.21 -17.66 0.74
#